data_f5fb7354313a464c44c727211c8d9125
#
_entry.id   f5fb7354313a464c44c727211c8d9125
#
_cell.length_a   1.000
_cell.length_b   1.000
_cell.length_c   1.000
_cell.angle_alpha   90.00
_cell.angle_beta   90.00
_cell.angle_gamma   90.00
#
_symmetry.space_group_name_H-M   'P 1'
#
loop_
_entity.id
_entity.type
_entity.pdbx_description
1 polymer ?
#
loop_
_entity_poly.entity_id
_entity_poly.type
_entity_poly.pdbx_seq_one_letter_code
_entity_poly.pdbx_strand_id
1 'polypeptide(L)'
;MMDQVNFEATRPVSADPAVALAEALGQLPAVPLKAPAKVPSPKARLEPKVSVESLAQEVGLKLGDQNELTIRRIKRGKSYSFIRANGTPIRHVGTIKRLNSMAVPPAYREVRYSPDPSSHLQAVGLDAAGRLQYRYHADWEKVREQRKAHRLARLVAALPKIRRNVSMHLSGDQPTREFALSAVIELIARTAIRPGNESYARLNGTRGATTLLKSNVTLEDDSLVLTFKAKGGKAVRKECDAAKLVRAIGILRGVPGKRMFQYRDNSGTVRTVSTTTVNGFLREIAGIKISLKDFRTLMASAVVLESLSRISPAASARGRKKQVLDAVRAAADELSNTPAICRKSYVHDTIVTAFEDGILERFAATMKGYRSQSKREALLAQVVTAAAA
;
A
#
# COMPACT_ATOMS: atom_id res chain seq x y z
N MET A 1 -26.21 29.85 -61.41
CA MET A 1 -24.97 29.06 -61.37
C MET A 1 -24.67 28.81 -59.92
N MET A 2 -24.92 27.60 -59.49
CA MET A 2 -24.80 27.17 -58.09
C MET A 2 -23.48 26.41 -57.94
N ASP A 3 -22.65 26.83 -57.02
CA ASP A 3 -21.53 26.02 -56.58
C ASP A 3 -21.90 25.37 -55.23
N GLN A 4 -21.95 24.05 -55.25
CA GLN A 4 -22.08 23.24 -54.05
C GLN A 4 -20.70 23.02 -53.44
N VAL A 5 -20.54 23.44 -52.21
CA VAL A 5 -19.38 23.09 -51.38
C VAL A 5 -19.71 21.85 -50.57
N ASN A 6 -19.03 20.73 -50.90
CA ASN A 6 -19.07 19.46 -50.16
C ASN A 6 -18.37 19.62 -48.80
N PHE A 7 -19.09 19.39 -47.72
CA PHE A 7 -18.51 19.21 -46.39
C PHE A 7 -18.22 17.71 -46.17
N GLU A 8 -16.98 17.32 -46.31
CA GLU A 8 -16.51 16.01 -45.81
C GLU A 8 -16.35 16.05 -44.30
N ALA A 9 -17.15 15.27 -43.61
CA ALA A 9 -17.06 15.08 -42.19
C ALA A 9 -15.90 14.12 -41.85
N THR A 10 -14.77 14.63 -41.44
CA THR A 10 -13.69 13.85 -40.86
C THR A 10 -14.08 13.38 -39.44
N ARG A 11 -14.20 12.07 -39.28
CA ARG A 11 -14.37 11.44 -37.96
C ARG A 11 -13.08 11.66 -37.14
N PRO A 12 -13.19 11.97 -35.83
CA PRO A 12 -12.01 12.06 -34.98
C PRO A 12 -11.45 10.65 -34.72
N VAL A 13 -10.21 10.46 -35.07
CA VAL A 13 -9.39 9.29 -34.70
C VAL A 13 -9.25 9.28 -33.20
N SER A 14 -9.66 8.19 -32.54
CA SER A 14 -9.46 8.00 -31.10
C SER A 14 -7.96 7.81 -30.85
N ALA A 15 -7.30 8.83 -30.37
CA ALA A 15 -5.89 8.76 -29.99
C ALA A 15 -5.73 7.85 -28.76
N ASP A 16 -4.87 6.86 -28.88
CA ASP A 16 -4.42 5.99 -27.78
C ASP A 16 -3.81 6.88 -26.68
N PRO A 17 -4.29 6.79 -25.43
CA PRO A 17 -3.77 7.59 -24.31
C PRO A 17 -2.27 7.39 -24.03
N ALA A 18 -1.68 6.30 -24.52
CA ALA A 18 -0.24 6.06 -24.46
C ALA A 18 0.54 6.93 -25.44
N VAL A 19 -0.04 7.21 -26.62
CA VAL A 19 0.59 8.08 -27.66
C VAL A 19 0.53 9.55 -27.23
N ALA A 20 -0.59 9.98 -26.68
CA ALA A 20 -0.73 11.34 -26.15
C ALA A 20 0.21 11.63 -24.97
N LEU A 21 0.57 10.62 -24.20
CA LEU A 21 1.55 10.75 -23.11
C LEU A 21 2.99 10.87 -23.66
N ALA A 22 3.30 10.16 -24.72
CA ALA A 22 4.62 10.24 -25.40
C ALA A 22 4.84 11.60 -26.06
N GLU A 23 3.82 12.16 -26.69
CA GLU A 23 3.88 13.50 -27.31
C GLU A 23 3.97 14.63 -26.27
N ALA A 24 3.27 14.53 -25.15
CA ALA A 24 3.35 15.51 -24.06
C ALA A 24 4.73 15.53 -23.38
N LEU A 25 5.44 14.40 -23.36
CA LEU A 25 6.79 14.29 -22.79
C LEU A 25 7.89 14.79 -23.77
N GLY A 26 7.62 14.78 -25.09
CA GLY A 26 8.53 15.28 -26.12
C GLY A 26 8.65 16.81 -26.19
N GLN A 27 7.74 17.57 -25.56
CA GLN A 27 7.72 19.03 -25.57
C GLN A 27 8.39 19.71 -24.37
N LEU A 28 9.05 18.95 -23.49
CA LEU A 28 9.77 19.51 -22.35
C LEU A 28 11.23 19.84 -22.74
N PRO A 29 11.77 20.99 -22.32
CA PRO A 29 13.15 21.37 -22.67
C PRO A 29 14.15 20.37 -22.12
N ALA A 30 15.04 19.89 -22.99
CA ALA A 30 16.04 18.89 -22.69
C ALA A 30 17.07 19.42 -21.70
N VAL A 31 17.02 18.86 -20.48
CA VAL A 31 18.19 18.80 -19.58
C VAL A 31 18.73 17.37 -19.74
N PRO A 32 20.06 17.15 -19.90
CA PRO A 32 20.60 15.85 -20.24
C PRO A 32 20.48 14.88 -19.04
N LEU A 33 19.32 14.27 -18.91
CA LEU A 33 19.20 12.98 -18.27
C LEU A 33 19.63 11.93 -19.31
N LYS A 34 20.43 10.94 -18.92
CA LYS A 34 20.70 9.76 -19.77
C LYS A 34 19.41 9.38 -20.47
N ALA A 35 19.47 9.26 -21.80
CA ALA A 35 18.31 9.05 -22.66
C ALA A 35 17.34 8.03 -22.03
N PRO A 36 16.04 8.32 -21.94
CA PRO A 36 15.08 7.37 -21.46
C PRO A 36 15.14 6.16 -22.39
N ALA A 37 15.40 5.01 -21.83
CA ALA A 37 15.30 3.75 -22.54
C ALA A 37 13.92 3.69 -23.21
N LYS A 38 13.88 3.32 -24.51
CA LYS A 38 12.65 3.17 -25.31
C LYS A 38 11.57 2.52 -24.45
N VAL A 39 10.39 3.16 -24.38
CA VAL A 39 9.22 2.59 -23.71
C VAL A 39 9.01 1.18 -24.25
N PRO A 40 9.12 0.13 -23.44
CA PRO A 40 9.00 -1.23 -23.93
C PRO A 40 7.56 -1.50 -24.37
N SER A 41 7.40 -2.16 -25.51
CA SER A 41 6.11 -2.66 -26.00
C SER A 41 5.42 -3.55 -24.95
N PRO A 42 4.09 -3.78 -24.99
CA PRO A 42 3.34 -4.57 -24.00
C PRO A 42 3.79 -6.02 -23.80
N LYS A 43 4.78 -6.48 -24.56
CA LYS A 43 5.46 -7.77 -24.40
C LYS A 43 6.79 -7.68 -23.64
N ALA A 44 7.12 -6.55 -23.04
CA ALA A 44 8.29 -6.44 -22.21
C ALA A 44 8.21 -7.43 -21.05
N ARG A 45 9.13 -8.36 -21.04
CA ARG A 45 9.43 -9.28 -19.92
C ARG A 45 9.39 -8.46 -18.62
N LEU A 46 8.53 -8.87 -17.69
CA LEU A 46 8.61 -8.42 -16.31
C LEU A 46 10.07 -8.54 -15.89
N GLU A 47 10.68 -7.43 -15.50
CA GLU A 47 12.03 -7.38 -14.95
C GLU A 47 12.27 -8.52 -13.97
N PRO A 48 13.50 -9.07 -13.90
CA PRO A 48 13.80 -10.18 -13.01
C PRO A 48 13.32 -9.82 -11.60
N LYS A 49 12.65 -10.77 -10.95
CA LYS A 49 12.16 -10.60 -9.57
C LYS A 49 13.34 -10.20 -8.70
N VAL A 50 13.47 -8.92 -8.39
CA VAL A 50 14.42 -8.49 -7.37
C VAL A 50 14.07 -9.24 -6.10
N SER A 51 14.92 -10.16 -5.69
CA SER A 51 14.68 -11.02 -4.55
C SER A 51 14.92 -10.23 -3.26
N VAL A 52 14.30 -10.65 -2.18
CA VAL A 52 14.55 -10.02 -0.87
C VAL A 52 15.98 -10.25 -0.44
N GLU A 53 16.50 -11.41 -0.83
CA GLU A 53 17.88 -11.85 -0.59
C GLU A 53 18.87 -10.91 -1.28
N SER A 54 18.66 -10.60 -2.58
CA SER A 54 19.55 -9.67 -3.29
C SER A 54 19.54 -8.28 -2.69
N LEU A 55 18.36 -7.75 -2.38
CA LEU A 55 18.24 -6.43 -1.73
C LEU A 55 18.88 -6.40 -0.33
N ALA A 56 18.82 -7.50 0.42
CA ALA A 56 19.48 -7.58 1.71
C ALA A 56 21.01 -7.60 1.54
N GLN A 57 21.51 -8.36 0.58
CA GLN A 57 22.95 -8.44 0.26
C GLN A 57 23.54 -7.11 -0.17
N GLU A 58 22.81 -6.31 -0.97
CA GLU A 58 23.22 -4.96 -1.40
C GLU A 58 23.53 -4.03 -0.22
N VAL A 59 22.86 -4.21 0.92
CA VAL A 59 23.10 -3.44 2.15
C VAL A 59 23.90 -4.22 3.20
N GLY A 60 24.56 -5.32 2.82
CA GLY A 60 25.41 -6.12 3.71
C GLY A 60 24.65 -6.95 4.73
N LEU A 61 23.35 -7.21 4.51
CA LEU A 61 22.52 -7.98 5.43
C LEU A 61 22.31 -9.42 4.96
N LYS A 62 22.17 -10.32 5.93
CA LYS A 62 21.74 -11.71 5.75
C LYS A 62 20.30 -11.89 6.21
N LEU A 63 19.52 -12.68 5.49
CA LEU A 63 18.22 -13.10 5.98
C LEU A 63 18.40 -14.14 7.07
N GLY A 64 17.93 -13.87 8.27
CA GLY A 64 17.97 -14.79 9.41
C GLY A 64 16.57 -15.26 9.77
N ASP A 65 16.47 -16.43 10.39
CA ASP A 65 15.25 -17.01 10.93
C ASP A 65 15.12 -16.74 12.45
N GLN A 66 13.91 -16.89 13.00
CA GLN A 66 13.68 -16.76 14.44
C GLN A 66 14.41 -17.80 15.27
N ASN A 67 14.68 -18.97 14.71
CA ASN A 67 15.40 -20.06 15.37
C ASN A 67 16.89 -19.76 15.53
N GLU A 68 17.44 -18.86 14.71
CA GLU A 68 18.81 -18.39 14.80
C GLU A 68 19.06 -17.37 15.93
N LEU A 69 17.97 -16.88 16.55
CA LEU A 69 18.06 -15.96 17.68
C LEU A 69 18.32 -16.73 18.98
N THR A 70 19.58 -17.02 19.25
CA THR A 70 20.00 -17.92 20.32
C THR A 70 20.42 -17.21 21.60
N ILE A 71 20.70 -15.90 21.57
CA ILE A 71 21.04 -15.12 22.77
C ILE A 71 19.78 -14.78 23.54
N ARG A 72 19.72 -15.08 24.83
CA ARG A 72 18.57 -14.79 25.70
C ARG A 72 18.85 -13.64 26.64
N ARG A 73 17.85 -12.78 26.89
CA ARG A 73 17.87 -11.71 27.90
C ARG A 73 17.36 -12.24 29.22
N ILE A 74 18.15 -12.07 30.27
CA ILE A 74 17.84 -12.46 31.65
C ILE A 74 17.75 -11.22 32.51
N LYS A 75 16.66 -11.05 33.26
CA LYS A 75 16.49 -9.95 34.19
C LYS A 75 17.39 -10.13 35.43
N ARG A 76 18.10 -9.08 35.81
CA ARG A 76 18.97 -9.05 37.02
C ARG A 76 18.66 -7.76 37.78
N GLY A 77 17.71 -7.85 38.74
CA GLY A 77 17.26 -6.67 39.47
C GLY A 77 16.69 -5.59 38.53
N LYS A 78 17.31 -4.43 38.50
CA LYS A 78 16.95 -3.30 37.63
C LYS A 78 17.58 -3.36 36.24
N SER A 79 18.51 -4.31 35.98
CA SER A 79 19.27 -4.44 34.74
C SER A 79 18.99 -5.76 34.03
N TYR A 80 19.68 -5.97 32.90
CA TYR A 80 19.60 -7.20 32.12
C TYR A 80 21.00 -7.74 31.84
N SER A 81 21.15 -9.07 31.90
CA SER A 81 22.29 -9.80 31.39
C SER A 81 21.88 -10.61 30.17
N PHE A 82 22.87 -11.02 29.38
CA PHE A 82 22.68 -11.79 28.18
C PHE A 82 23.44 -13.10 28.29
N ILE A 83 22.80 -14.20 27.88
CA ILE A 83 23.39 -15.56 27.88
C ILE A 83 23.30 -16.18 26.50
N ARG A 84 24.32 -16.96 26.13
CA ARG A 84 24.32 -17.74 24.89
C ARG A 84 23.39 -18.95 25.00
N ALA A 85 23.22 -19.68 23.89
CA ALA A 85 22.42 -20.92 23.83
C ALA A 85 22.88 -21.95 24.88
N ASN A 86 24.17 -22.08 25.09
CA ASN A 86 24.79 -22.99 26.06
C ASN A 86 24.74 -22.51 27.53
N GLY A 87 24.02 -21.41 27.82
CA GLY A 87 23.92 -20.84 29.16
C GLY A 87 25.09 -19.92 29.58
N THR A 88 26.16 -19.83 28.80
CA THR A 88 27.34 -19.00 29.12
C THR A 88 26.99 -17.52 29.06
N PRO A 89 27.32 -16.72 30.12
CA PRO A 89 27.12 -15.27 30.11
C PRO A 89 27.97 -14.58 29.02
N ILE A 90 27.38 -13.59 28.36
CA ILE A 90 28.08 -12.72 27.43
C ILE A 90 28.74 -11.60 28.24
N ARG A 91 30.07 -11.50 28.15
CA ARG A 91 30.88 -10.48 28.84
C ARG A 91 31.52 -9.48 27.88
N HIS A 92 31.54 -9.78 26.56
CA HIS A 92 32.16 -8.90 25.57
C HIS A 92 31.36 -7.58 25.46
N VAL A 93 32.04 -6.48 25.79
CA VAL A 93 31.45 -5.14 25.92
C VAL A 93 30.76 -4.69 24.62
N GLY A 94 31.40 -4.87 23.47
CA GLY A 94 30.86 -4.52 22.17
C GLY A 94 29.55 -5.25 21.86
N THR A 95 29.46 -6.54 22.20
CA THR A 95 28.21 -7.33 22.02
C THR A 95 27.12 -6.81 22.94
N ILE A 96 27.42 -6.54 24.22
CA ILE A 96 26.44 -6.02 25.18
C ILE A 96 25.93 -4.65 24.71
N LYS A 97 26.83 -3.77 24.25
CA LYS A 97 26.46 -2.45 23.70
C LYS A 97 25.50 -2.60 22.51
N ARG A 98 25.80 -3.50 21.57
CA ARG A 98 24.90 -3.80 20.43
C ARG A 98 23.52 -4.29 20.89
N LEU A 99 23.46 -5.27 21.82
CA LEU A 99 22.19 -5.83 22.29
C LEU A 99 21.34 -4.78 23.01
N ASN A 100 21.96 -3.90 23.81
CA ASN A 100 21.28 -2.81 24.48
C ASN A 100 20.79 -1.73 23.52
N SER A 101 21.57 -1.40 22.47
CA SER A 101 21.17 -0.37 21.48
C SER A 101 19.90 -0.72 20.70
N MET A 102 19.49 -1.98 20.67
CA MET A 102 18.22 -2.39 20.07
C MET A 102 16.98 -1.89 20.84
N ALA A 103 17.17 -1.35 22.04
CA ALA A 103 16.13 -0.76 22.88
C ALA A 103 14.85 -1.61 22.97
N VAL A 104 15.01 -2.92 23.22
CA VAL A 104 13.87 -3.81 23.41
C VAL A 104 13.18 -3.46 24.72
N PRO A 105 11.88 -3.14 24.71
CA PRO A 105 11.18 -2.68 25.91
C PRO A 105 11.37 -3.59 27.12
N PRO A 106 11.51 -3.04 28.34
CA PRO A 106 11.64 -3.82 29.55
C PRO A 106 10.46 -4.78 29.80
N ALA A 107 9.26 -4.38 29.42
CA ALA A 107 8.04 -5.16 29.57
C ALA A 107 7.95 -6.39 28.65
N TYR A 108 8.86 -6.54 27.67
CA TYR A 108 8.85 -7.70 26.79
C TYR A 108 9.40 -8.93 27.50
N ARG A 109 8.74 -10.06 27.32
CA ARG A 109 9.11 -11.38 27.84
C ARG A 109 9.74 -12.24 26.76
N GLU A 110 10.47 -13.28 27.15
CA GLU A 110 11.08 -14.28 26.25
C GLU A 110 11.92 -13.66 25.14
N VAL A 111 12.67 -12.61 25.49
CA VAL A 111 13.44 -11.86 24.50
C VAL A 111 14.65 -12.66 24.07
N ARG A 112 14.75 -12.88 22.75
CA ARG A 112 15.89 -13.54 22.08
C ARG A 112 16.51 -12.60 21.06
N TYR A 113 17.82 -12.71 20.88
CA TYR A 113 18.61 -11.89 19.97
C TYR A 113 19.45 -12.74 19.03
N SER A 114 19.74 -12.19 17.84
CA SER A 114 20.69 -12.78 16.91
C SER A 114 22.12 -12.67 17.42
N PRO A 115 22.91 -13.74 17.36
CA PRO A 115 24.36 -13.66 17.56
C PRO A 115 25.06 -12.91 16.41
N ASP A 116 24.53 -12.99 15.19
CA ASP A 116 25.08 -12.34 14.00
C ASP A 116 24.63 -10.87 13.91
N PRO A 117 25.55 -9.90 13.93
CA PRO A 117 25.23 -8.48 13.77
C PRO A 117 24.70 -8.14 12.37
N SER A 118 25.03 -8.92 11.34
CA SER A 118 24.57 -8.73 9.96
C SER A 118 23.19 -9.35 9.66
N SER A 119 22.61 -10.10 10.61
CA SER A 119 21.25 -10.66 10.42
C SER A 119 20.24 -9.53 10.30
N HIS A 120 19.33 -9.62 9.30
CA HIS A 120 18.24 -8.64 9.17
C HIS A 120 17.30 -8.65 10.37
N LEU A 121 17.07 -9.81 10.99
CA LEU A 121 16.26 -9.96 12.20
C LEU A 121 17.20 -9.99 13.42
N GLN A 122 17.16 -8.96 14.24
CA GLN A 122 18.10 -8.76 15.34
C GLN A 122 17.54 -9.22 16.69
N ALA A 123 16.23 -9.07 16.94
CA ALA A 123 15.63 -9.59 18.16
C ALA A 123 14.12 -9.86 17.99
N VAL A 124 13.62 -10.73 18.86
CA VAL A 124 12.17 -10.97 19.06
C VAL A 124 11.85 -10.98 20.54
N GLY A 125 10.59 -10.74 20.88
CA GLY A 125 10.09 -10.86 22.26
C GLY A 125 8.57 -10.71 22.31
N LEU A 126 7.95 -11.20 23.35
CA LEU A 126 6.51 -11.09 23.59
C LEU A 126 6.19 -9.78 24.30
N ASP A 127 5.27 -9.00 23.75
CA ASP A 127 4.75 -7.80 24.43
C ASP A 127 3.81 -8.17 25.60
N ALA A 128 3.31 -7.17 26.31
CA ALA A 128 2.41 -7.36 27.46
C ALA A 128 1.10 -8.13 27.10
N ALA A 129 0.68 -8.06 25.83
CA ALA A 129 -0.48 -8.77 25.32
C ALA A 129 -0.14 -10.17 24.75
N GLY A 130 1.08 -10.67 24.96
CA GLY A 130 1.54 -11.97 24.46
C GLY A 130 1.78 -12.02 22.96
N ARG A 131 1.88 -10.88 22.30
CA ARG A 131 2.12 -10.80 20.84
C ARG A 131 3.60 -10.76 20.56
N LEU A 132 4.06 -11.58 19.62
CA LEU A 132 5.46 -11.57 19.16
C LEU A 132 5.77 -10.27 18.44
N GLN A 133 6.81 -9.59 18.92
CA GLN A 133 7.34 -8.33 18.38
C GLN A 133 8.75 -8.56 17.85
N TYR A 134 9.10 -7.82 16.80
CA TYR A 134 10.35 -7.99 16.06
C TYR A 134 11.19 -6.72 16.12
N ARG A 135 12.50 -6.88 16.22
CA ARG A 135 13.50 -5.82 16.03
C ARG A 135 14.39 -6.19 14.85
N TYR A 136 14.40 -5.32 13.87
CA TYR A 136 15.20 -5.49 12.67
C TYR A 136 16.47 -4.66 12.72
N HIS A 137 17.46 -5.01 11.90
CA HIS A 137 18.65 -4.21 11.67
C HIS A 137 18.26 -2.81 11.14
N ALA A 138 19.06 -1.78 11.44
CA ALA A 138 18.75 -0.41 11.00
C ALA A 138 18.63 -0.31 9.46
N ASP A 139 19.57 -0.93 8.75
CA ASP A 139 19.58 -0.92 7.27
C ASP A 139 18.46 -1.76 6.63
N TRP A 140 17.75 -2.59 7.41
CA TRP A 140 16.59 -3.31 6.91
C TRP A 140 15.45 -2.37 6.43
N GLU A 141 15.42 -1.14 6.92
CA GLU A 141 14.46 -0.16 6.44
C GLU A 141 14.72 0.20 4.96
N LYS A 142 15.99 0.28 4.52
CA LYS A 142 16.36 0.50 3.12
C LYS A 142 15.80 -0.60 2.22
N VAL A 143 15.99 -1.86 2.61
CA VAL A 143 15.43 -3.03 1.90
C VAL A 143 13.90 -2.96 1.83
N ARG A 144 13.26 -2.56 2.93
CA ARG A 144 11.79 -2.43 2.98
C ARG A 144 11.28 -1.34 2.05
N GLU A 145 11.98 -0.20 1.95
CA GLU A 145 11.61 0.89 1.06
C GLU A 145 11.77 0.48 -0.42
N GLN A 146 12.89 -0.14 -0.80
CA GLN A 146 13.08 -0.67 -2.15
C GLN A 146 11.97 -1.68 -2.52
N ARG A 147 11.67 -2.63 -1.62
CA ARG A 147 10.56 -3.57 -1.83
C ARG A 147 9.20 -2.88 -1.96
N LYS A 148 8.97 -1.82 -1.21
CA LYS A 148 7.74 -1.01 -1.28
C LYS A 148 7.62 -0.35 -2.66
N ALA A 149 8.72 0.20 -3.19
CA ALA A 149 8.79 0.79 -4.53
C ALA A 149 8.42 -0.23 -5.62
N HIS A 150 9.14 -1.36 -5.66
CA HIS A 150 8.88 -2.43 -6.63
C HIS A 150 7.44 -2.96 -6.57
N ARG A 151 6.89 -3.10 -5.36
CA ARG A 151 5.49 -3.54 -5.20
C ARG A 151 4.51 -2.51 -5.71
N LEU A 152 4.77 -1.23 -5.48
CA LEU A 152 3.90 -0.15 -5.93
C LEU A 152 3.91 -0.06 -7.46
N ALA A 153 5.07 -0.07 -8.09
CA ALA A 153 5.20 -0.07 -9.55
C ALA A 153 4.47 -1.27 -10.20
N ARG A 154 4.66 -2.47 -9.63
CA ARG A 154 3.96 -3.69 -10.10
C ARG A 154 2.45 -3.62 -9.90
N LEU A 155 1.98 -3.03 -8.80
CA LEU A 155 0.54 -2.81 -8.59
C LEU A 155 0.00 -1.89 -9.68
N VAL A 156 0.63 -0.72 -9.92
CA VAL A 156 0.16 0.24 -10.92
C VAL A 156 0.09 -0.40 -12.31
N ALA A 157 1.12 -1.14 -12.72
CA ALA A 157 1.12 -1.89 -13.97
C ALA A 157 -0.03 -2.93 -14.08
N ALA A 158 -0.45 -3.51 -12.96
CA ALA A 158 -1.53 -4.49 -12.92
C ALA A 158 -2.94 -3.88 -12.79
N LEU A 159 -3.06 -2.59 -12.40
CA LEU A 159 -4.35 -1.94 -12.16
C LEU A 159 -5.34 -2.04 -13.34
N PRO A 160 -4.93 -1.82 -14.61
CA PRO A 160 -5.87 -1.94 -15.73
C PRO A 160 -6.50 -3.34 -15.82
N LYS A 161 -5.69 -4.38 -15.62
CA LYS A 161 -6.16 -5.78 -15.60
C LYS A 161 -7.09 -6.04 -14.41
N ILE A 162 -6.72 -5.58 -13.22
CA ILE A 162 -7.53 -5.72 -12.00
C ILE A 162 -8.87 -5.02 -12.19
N ARG A 163 -8.88 -3.76 -12.62
CA ARG A 163 -10.11 -2.98 -12.83
C ARG A 163 -11.04 -3.60 -13.85
N ARG A 164 -10.50 -4.14 -14.94
CA ARG A 164 -11.29 -4.84 -15.97
C ARG A 164 -11.99 -6.06 -15.38
N ASN A 165 -11.25 -6.93 -14.67
CA ASN A 165 -11.83 -8.12 -14.04
C ASN A 165 -12.85 -7.77 -12.97
N VAL A 166 -12.54 -6.84 -12.08
CA VAL A 166 -13.47 -6.36 -11.04
C VAL A 166 -14.74 -5.80 -11.68
N SER A 167 -14.61 -4.93 -12.69
CA SER A 167 -15.75 -4.34 -13.40
C SER A 167 -16.61 -5.40 -14.11
N MET A 168 -15.98 -6.41 -14.70
CA MET A 168 -16.66 -7.55 -15.34
C MET A 168 -17.51 -8.32 -14.33
N HIS A 169 -16.94 -8.72 -13.20
CA HIS A 169 -17.70 -9.45 -12.18
C HIS A 169 -18.81 -8.59 -11.56
N LEU A 170 -18.58 -7.29 -11.33
CA LEU A 170 -19.59 -6.38 -10.79
C LEU A 170 -20.70 -6.02 -11.79
N SER A 171 -20.58 -6.38 -13.06
CA SER A 171 -21.65 -6.20 -14.04
C SER A 171 -22.70 -7.32 -13.96
N GLY A 172 -22.43 -8.42 -13.28
CA GLY A 172 -23.40 -9.47 -12.98
C GLY A 172 -24.53 -9.01 -12.04
N ASP A 173 -25.55 -9.83 -11.89
CA ASP A 173 -26.74 -9.59 -11.04
C ASP A 173 -26.86 -10.61 -9.90
N GLN A 174 -25.99 -11.62 -9.87
CA GLN A 174 -26.01 -12.68 -8.86
C GLN A 174 -24.90 -12.48 -7.83
N PRO A 175 -25.16 -12.69 -6.54
CA PRO A 175 -24.18 -12.56 -5.47
C PRO A 175 -23.25 -13.79 -5.41
N THR A 176 -22.53 -14.04 -6.51
CA THR A 176 -21.53 -15.10 -6.61
C THR A 176 -20.31 -14.81 -5.74
N ARG A 177 -19.43 -15.79 -5.59
CA ARG A 177 -18.17 -15.62 -4.89
C ARG A 177 -17.33 -14.51 -5.51
N GLU A 178 -17.10 -14.53 -6.80
CA GLU A 178 -16.30 -13.56 -7.56
C GLU A 178 -16.91 -12.16 -7.50
N PHE A 179 -18.24 -12.06 -7.55
CA PHE A 179 -18.97 -10.81 -7.37
C PHE A 179 -18.69 -10.18 -5.99
N ALA A 180 -18.83 -10.96 -4.92
CA ALA A 180 -18.60 -10.47 -3.56
C ALA A 180 -17.14 -10.10 -3.30
N LEU A 181 -16.18 -10.89 -3.83
CA LEU A 181 -14.74 -10.59 -3.72
C LEU A 181 -14.38 -9.32 -4.49
N SER A 182 -14.94 -9.14 -5.69
CA SER A 182 -14.76 -7.93 -6.50
C SER A 182 -15.32 -6.68 -5.84
N ALA A 183 -16.46 -6.78 -5.17
CA ALA A 183 -17.04 -5.68 -4.42
C ALA A 183 -16.13 -5.23 -3.25
N VAL A 184 -15.49 -6.16 -2.55
CA VAL A 184 -14.51 -5.82 -1.50
C VAL A 184 -13.27 -5.16 -2.09
N ILE A 185 -12.76 -5.64 -3.22
CA ILE A 185 -11.58 -5.03 -3.89
C ILE A 185 -11.92 -3.60 -4.31
N GLU A 186 -13.04 -3.38 -5.00
CA GLU A 186 -13.48 -2.05 -5.44
C GLU A 186 -13.68 -1.10 -4.26
N LEU A 187 -14.34 -1.57 -3.18
CA LEU A 187 -14.52 -0.77 -1.97
C LEU A 187 -13.18 -0.29 -1.40
N ILE A 188 -12.20 -1.18 -1.25
CA ILE A 188 -10.89 -0.81 -0.72
C ILE A 188 -10.12 0.09 -1.69
N ALA A 189 -10.22 -0.16 -2.99
CA ALA A 189 -9.59 0.68 -4.01
C ALA A 189 -10.12 2.12 -3.99
N ARG A 190 -11.40 2.32 -3.68
CA ARG A 190 -12.06 3.65 -3.61
C ARG A 190 -11.88 4.35 -2.28
N THR A 191 -12.00 3.62 -1.17
CA THR A 191 -12.10 4.22 0.17
C THR A 191 -10.85 4.06 1.01
N ALA A 192 -9.90 3.27 0.56
CA ALA A 192 -8.69 2.89 1.29
C ALA A 192 -8.93 2.41 2.74
N ILE A 193 -10.12 1.92 3.07
CA ILE A 193 -10.38 1.34 4.39
C ILE A 193 -9.55 0.06 4.59
N ARG A 194 -9.33 -0.33 5.85
CA ARG A 194 -8.57 -1.56 6.14
C ARG A 194 -9.34 -2.80 5.70
N PRO A 195 -8.64 -3.86 5.25
CA PRO A 195 -9.30 -5.11 4.84
C PRO A 195 -10.20 -5.73 5.91
N GLY A 196 -9.81 -5.63 7.16
CA GLY A 196 -10.50 -6.28 8.29
C GLY A 196 -9.73 -7.49 8.82
N ASN A 197 -10.07 -7.89 10.02
CA ASN A 197 -9.56 -9.09 10.69
C ASN A 197 -10.63 -9.63 11.63
N GLU A 198 -10.95 -10.90 11.50
CA GLU A 198 -12.06 -11.53 12.23
C GLU A 198 -11.83 -11.57 13.73
N SER A 199 -10.59 -11.86 14.17
CA SER A 199 -10.25 -11.89 15.59
C SER A 199 -10.43 -10.51 16.24
N TYR A 200 -9.98 -9.44 15.58
CA TYR A 200 -10.18 -8.07 16.06
C TYR A 200 -11.64 -7.64 16.01
N ALA A 201 -12.40 -8.09 15.02
CA ALA A 201 -13.83 -7.80 14.91
C ALA A 201 -14.60 -8.42 16.09
N ARG A 202 -14.21 -9.63 16.48
CA ARG A 202 -14.82 -10.37 17.60
C ARG A 202 -14.42 -9.82 18.97
N LEU A 203 -13.11 -9.56 19.16
CA LEU A 203 -12.58 -9.14 20.46
C LEU A 203 -12.85 -7.66 20.78
N ASN A 204 -12.81 -6.78 19.78
CA ASN A 204 -12.83 -5.34 19.99
C ASN A 204 -14.01 -4.63 19.32
N GLY A 205 -14.89 -5.35 18.64
CA GLY A 205 -15.98 -4.77 17.85
C GLY A 205 -15.54 -3.91 16.68
N THR A 206 -14.23 -3.92 16.32
CA THR A 206 -13.69 -3.09 15.26
C THR A 206 -13.87 -3.72 13.88
N ARG A 207 -14.13 -2.90 12.86
CA ARG A 207 -14.45 -3.38 11.51
C ARG A 207 -13.41 -2.93 10.47
N GLY A 208 -13.40 -3.63 9.36
CA GLY A 208 -12.78 -3.30 8.11
C GLY A 208 -13.57 -3.96 6.99
N ALA A 209 -13.20 -3.79 5.73
CA ALA A 209 -14.02 -4.16 4.57
C ALA A 209 -14.68 -5.54 4.69
N THR A 210 -13.90 -6.62 4.88
CA THR A 210 -14.45 -7.99 4.97
C THR A 210 -15.27 -8.26 6.22
N THR A 211 -15.18 -7.41 7.23
CA THR A 211 -15.89 -7.58 8.51
C THR A 211 -17.00 -6.55 8.73
N LEU A 212 -17.31 -5.71 7.75
CA LEU A 212 -18.46 -4.79 7.80
C LEU A 212 -19.77 -5.57 8.01
N LEU A 213 -20.65 -4.97 8.77
CA LEU A 213 -22.04 -5.40 8.89
C LEU A 213 -22.91 -4.61 7.91
N LYS A 214 -24.08 -5.12 7.56
CA LYS A 214 -25.07 -4.41 6.74
C LYS A 214 -25.48 -3.07 7.37
N SER A 215 -25.54 -3.03 8.71
CA SER A 215 -25.82 -1.81 9.48
C SER A 215 -24.69 -0.76 9.43
N ASN A 216 -23.49 -1.12 8.94
CA ASN A 216 -22.40 -0.17 8.76
C ASN A 216 -22.43 0.52 7.39
N VAL A 217 -23.37 0.17 6.53
CA VAL A 217 -23.47 0.65 5.15
C VAL A 217 -24.86 1.25 4.94
N THR A 218 -24.92 2.52 4.61
CA THR A 218 -26.15 3.19 4.15
C THR A 218 -26.02 3.38 2.65
N LEU A 219 -27.07 3.04 1.90
CA LEU A 219 -27.19 3.38 0.49
C LEU A 219 -27.96 4.67 0.40
N GLU A 220 -27.42 5.63 -0.30
CA GLU A 220 -28.05 6.86 -0.78
C GLU A 220 -28.17 6.72 -2.30
N ASP A 221 -28.96 7.55 -2.99
CA ASP A 221 -29.37 7.35 -4.39
C ASP A 221 -28.22 6.95 -5.32
N ASP A 222 -27.13 7.71 -5.34
CA ASP A 222 -25.94 7.46 -6.19
C ASP A 222 -24.68 7.17 -5.38
N SER A 223 -24.77 7.07 -4.06
CA SER A 223 -23.62 6.87 -3.21
C SER A 223 -23.88 5.84 -2.11
N LEU A 224 -22.79 5.38 -1.50
CA LEU A 224 -22.82 4.60 -0.27
C LEU A 224 -22.05 5.32 0.83
N VAL A 225 -22.57 5.28 2.03
CA VAL A 225 -21.93 5.82 3.22
C VAL A 225 -21.56 4.67 4.17
N LEU A 226 -20.30 4.63 4.55
CA LEU A 226 -19.77 3.68 5.53
C LEU A 226 -19.64 4.37 6.88
N THR A 227 -20.23 3.78 7.93
CA THR A 227 -20.07 4.26 9.32
C THR A 227 -19.76 3.09 10.24
N PHE A 228 -18.54 3.06 10.79
CA PHE A 228 -18.10 1.96 11.63
C PHE A 228 -16.93 2.34 12.56
N LYS A 229 -16.72 1.53 13.60
CA LYS A 229 -15.58 1.62 14.50
C LYS A 229 -14.40 0.85 13.92
N ALA A 230 -13.32 1.55 13.56
CA ALA A 230 -12.10 0.97 12.99
C ALA A 230 -11.04 0.63 14.05
N LYS A 231 -9.89 0.10 13.59
CA LYS A 231 -8.74 -0.24 14.45
C LYS A 231 -8.36 0.94 15.36
N GLY A 232 -8.16 0.65 16.64
CA GLY A 232 -7.84 1.65 17.66
C GLY A 232 -9.05 2.43 18.17
N GLY A 233 -10.27 1.93 17.90
CA GLY A 233 -11.50 2.57 18.36
C GLY A 233 -11.93 3.80 17.56
N LYS A 234 -11.22 4.16 16.50
CA LYS A 234 -11.55 5.33 15.67
C LYS A 234 -12.91 5.17 14.97
N ALA A 235 -13.79 6.14 15.11
CA ALA A 235 -14.97 6.26 14.26
C ALA A 235 -14.52 6.63 12.83
N VAL A 236 -15.06 5.91 11.85
CA VAL A 236 -14.80 6.15 10.42
C VAL A 236 -16.12 6.39 9.72
N ARG A 237 -16.23 7.52 9.01
CA ARG A 237 -17.26 7.80 8.01
C ARG A 237 -16.57 7.95 6.66
N LYS A 238 -17.00 7.22 5.66
CA LYS A 238 -16.49 7.29 4.28
C LYS A 238 -17.68 7.25 3.33
N GLU A 239 -17.61 8.07 2.31
CA GLU A 239 -18.58 8.13 1.23
C GLU A 239 -17.94 7.68 -0.08
N CYS A 240 -18.71 7.05 -0.94
CA CYS A 240 -18.27 6.54 -2.22
C CYS A 240 -19.41 6.55 -3.24
N ASP A 241 -19.19 7.21 -4.37
CA ASP A 241 -20.11 7.44 -5.47
C ASP A 241 -19.93 6.48 -6.68
N ALA A 242 -19.29 5.35 -6.49
CA ALA A 242 -19.04 4.39 -7.55
C ALA A 242 -20.30 3.58 -7.89
N ALA A 243 -21.06 3.97 -8.91
CA ALA A 243 -22.38 3.41 -9.28
C ALA A 243 -22.40 1.86 -9.35
N LYS A 244 -21.38 1.22 -9.96
CA LYS A 244 -21.30 -0.26 -9.99
C LYS A 244 -21.15 -0.86 -8.58
N LEU A 245 -20.42 -0.21 -7.68
CA LEU A 245 -20.27 -0.67 -6.31
C LEU A 245 -21.55 -0.45 -5.52
N VAL A 246 -22.20 0.70 -5.67
CA VAL A 246 -23.51 1.01 -5.04
C VAL A 246 -24.52 -0.07 -5.41
N ARG A 247 -24.65 -0.38 -6.71
CA ARG A 247 -25.53 -1.47 -7.19
C ARG A 247 -25.12 -2.82 -6.58
N ALA A 248 -23.84 -3.15 -6.58
CA ALA A 248 -23.36 -4.41 -6.04
C ALA A 248 -23.65 -4.56 -4.55
N ILE A 249 -23.50 -3.50 -3.76
CA ILE A 249 -23.87 -3.46 -2.34
C ILE A 249 -25.36 -3.70 -2.15
N GLY A 250 -26.22 -3.13 -3.01
CA GLY A 250 -27.66 -3.41 -3.03
C GLY A 250 -27.97 -4.89 -3.18
N ILE A 251 -27.36 -5.56 -4.18
CA ILE A 251 -27.51 -7.00 -4.43
C ILE A 251 -27.01 -7.81 -3.22
N LEU A 252 -25.80 -7.54 -2.73
CA LEU A 252 -25.20 -8.27 -1.60
C LEU A 252 -26.00 -8.10 -0.31
N ARG A 253 -26.71 -6.99 -0.14
CA ARG A 253 -27.59 -6.75 1.01
C ARG A 253 -28.73 -7.74 1.07
N GLY A 254 -29.20 -8.27 -0.06
CA GLY A 254 -30.21 -9.32 -0.17
C GLY A 254 -29.75 -10.70 0.29
N VAL A 255 -28.45 -10.98 0.36
CA VAL A 255 -27.95 -12.28 0.85
C VAL A 255 -28.22 -12.41 2.35
N PRO A 256 -28.79 -13.52 2.87
CA PRO A 256 -29.07 -13.70 4.29
C PRO A 256 -27.84 -13.53 5.20
N GLY A 257 -28.05 -13.03 6.43
CA GLY A 257 -27.01 -12.86 7.44
C GLY A 257 -26.65 -11.40 7.71
N LYS A 258 -25.86 -11.18 8.77
CA LYS A 258 -25.52 -9.83 9.29
C LYS A 258 -24.35 -9.17 8.58
N ARG A 259 -23.47 -9.95 7.93
CA ARG A 259 -22.27 -9.44 7.25
C ARG A 259 -22.65 -8.76 5.94
N MET A 260 -21.93 -7.71 5.56
CA MET A 260 -22.16 -7.03 4.29
C MET A 260 -21.70 -7.87 3.10
N PHE A 261 -20.52 -8.49 3.19
CA PHE A 261 -19.94 -9.27 2.12
C PHE A 261 -20.12 -10.76 2.39
N GLN A 262 -21.18 -11.29 1.81
CA GLN A 262 -21.56 -12.69 1.81
C GLN A 262 -21.96 -13.10 0.39
N TYR A 263 -21.87 -14.39 0.07
CA TYR A 263 -22.28 -14.96 -1.21
C TYR A 263 -22.91 -16.33 -1.01
N ARG A 264 -23.64 -16.80 -2.01
CA ARG A 264 -24.10 -18.18 -2.05
C ARG A 264 -23.10 -19.00 -2.86
N ASP A 265 -22.65 -20.12 -2.29
CA ASP A 265 -21.86 -21.10 -3.05
C ASP A 265 -22.75 -21.96 -3.96
N ASN A 266 -22.15 -22.85 -4.75
CA ASN A 266 -22.87 -23.71 -5.68
C ASN A 266 -23.89 -24.64 -5.02
N SER A 267 -23.78 -24.88 -3.71
CA SER A 267 -24.77 -25.62 -2.91
C SER A 267 -25.89 -24.75 -2.35
N GLY A 268 -25.89 -23.44 -2.64
CA GLY A 268 -26.82 -22.47 -2.06
C GLY A 268 -26.47 -22.02 -0.65
N THR A 269 -25.39 -22.56 -0.05
CA THR A 269 -24.96 -22.23 1.31
C THR A 269 -24.36 -20.82 1.35
N VAL A 270 -24.78 -20.04 2.36
CA VAL A 270 -24.25 -18.68 2.56
C VAL A 270 -22.83 -18.73 3.17
N ARG A 271 -21.89 -18.13 2.50
CA ARG A 271 -20.48 -18.01 2.89
C ARG A 271 -20.10 -16.57 3.12
N THR A 272 -19.23 -16.34 4.12
CA THR A 272 -18.65 -15.02 4.39
C THR A 272 -17.34 -14.85 3.66
N VAL A 273 -17.07 -13.62 3.19
CA VAL A 273 -15.80 -13.25 2.57
C VAL A 273 -14.74 -13.00 3.64
N SER A 274 -13.55 -13.56 3.48
CA SER A 274 -12.39 -13.33 4.34
C SER A 274 -11.30 -12.51 3.62
N THR A 275 -10.47 -11.82 4.39
CA THR A 275 -9.30 -11.10 3.85
C THR A 275 -8.35 -12.03 3.09
N THR A 276 -8.18 -13.27 3.55
CA THR A 276 -7.34 -14.29 2.89
C THR A 276 -7.91 -14.65 1.53
N THR A 277 -9.22 -14.89 1.45
CA THR A 277 -9.92 -15.25 0.21
C THR A 277 -9.83 -14.11 -0.81
N VAL A 278 -10.07 -12.85 -0.39
CA VAL A 278 -9.96 -11.67 -1.28
C VAL A 278 -8.54 -11.49 -1.77
N ASN A 279 -7.52 -11.64 -0.91
CA ASN A 279 -6.13 -11.56 -1.35
C ASN A 279 -5.74 -12.68 -2.31
N GLY A 280 -6.30 -13.88 -2.16
CA GLY A 280 -6.13 -14.99 -3.10
C GLY A 280 -6.65 -14.63 -4.48
N PHE A 281 -7.91 -14.24 -4.55
CA PHE A 281 -8.57 -13.81 -5.79
C PHE A 281 -7.88 -12.59 -6.44
N LEU A 282 -7.48 -11.60 -5.64
CA LEU A 282 -6.73 -10.45 -6.14
C LEU A 282 -5.42 -10.85 -6.84
N ARG A 283 -4.68 -11.83 -6.29
CA ARG A 283 -3.44 -12.33 -6.91
C ARG A 283 -3.73 -13.12 -8.19
N GLU A 284 -4.81 -13.86 -8.21
CA GLU A 284 -5.26 -14.61 -9.37
C GLU A 284 -5.56 -13.68 -10.55
N ILE A 285 -6.42 -12.68 -10.36
CA ILE A 285 -6.78 -11.73 -11.42
C ILE A 285 -5.61 -10.81 -11.82
N ALA A 286 -4.74 -10.46 -10.88
CA ALA A 286 -3.59 -9.61 -11.15
C ALA A 286 -2.43 -10.38 -11.84
N GLY A 287 -2.26 -11.66 -11.52
CA GLY A 287 -1.12 -12.48 -11.95
C GLY A 287 0.19 -12.15 -11.23
N ILE A 288 0.15 -11.39 -10.13
CA ILE A 288 1.31 -10.96 -9.36
C ILE A 288 1.06 -11.04 -7.85
N LYS A 289 2.15 -11.11 -7.06
CA LYS A 289 2.08 -11.15 -5.59
C LYS A 289 1.81 -9.76 -5.02
N ILE A 290 0.53 -9.42 -4.85
CA ILE A 290 0.02 -8.19 -4.21
C ILE A 290 -1.03 -8.51 -3.16
N SER A 291 -1.47 -7.50 -2.43
CA SER A 291 -2.49 -7.61 -1.38
C SER A 291 -3.35 -6.34 -1.31
N LEU A 292 -4.49 -6.44 -0.66
CA LEU A 292 -5.38 -5.30 -0.37
C LEU A 292 -4.68 -4.14 0.36
N LYS A 293 -3.62 -4.43 1.13
CA LYS A 293 -2.82 -3.38 1.77
C LYS A 293 -2.14 -2.46 0.76
N ASP A 294 -1.77 -2.98 -0.41
CA ASP A 294 -1.02 -2.22 -1.40
C ASP A 294 -1.87 -1.09 -2.02
N PHE A 295 -3.20 -1.23 -2.09
CA PHE A 295 -4.11 -0.13 -2.46
C PHE A 295 -4.04 1.05 -1.48
N ARG A 296 -3.86 0.77 -0.19
CA ARG A 296 -3.69 1.84 0.81
C ARG A 296 -2.35 2.55 0.65
N THR A 297 -1.30 1.82 0.28
CA THR A 297 0.01 2.41 -0.05
C THR A 297 -0.09 3.27 -1.31
N LEU A 298 -0.80 2.79 -2.34
CA LEU A 298 -1.08 3.53 -3.57
C LEU A 298 -1.80 4.85 -3.26
N MET A 299 -2.91 4.80 -2.52
CA MET A 299 -3.72 5.97 -2.17
C MET A 299 -2.91 7.00 -1.38
N ALA A 300 -2.24 6.58 -0.30
CA ALA A 300 -1.44 7.49 0.53
C ALA A 300 -0.31 8.15 -0.27
N SER A 301 0.40 7.37 -1.07
CA SER A 301 1.49 7.88 -1.91
C SER A 301 0.98 8.84 -2.99
N ALA A 302 -0.19 8.56 -3.59
CA ALA A 302 -0.81 9.45 -4.57
C ALA A 302 -1.24 10.79 -3.95
N VAL A 303 -1.84 10.77 -2.77
CA VAL A 303 -2.26 12.00 -2.04
C VAL A 303 -1.04 12.85 -1.67
N VAL A 304 0.03 12.23 -1.16
CA VAL A 304 1.26 12.96 -0.82
C VAL A 304 1.93 13.52 -2.07
N LEU A 305 2.05 12.75 -3.16
CA LEU A 305 2.58 13.20 -4.42
C LEU A 305 1.79 14.41 -4.95
N GLU A 306 0.47 14.32 -4.98
CA GLU A 306 -0.41 15.40 -5.43
C GLU A 306 -0.26 16.66 -4.57
N SER A 307 -0.20 16.52 -3.25
CA SER A 307 -0.04 17.65 -2.33
C SER A 307 1.30 18.35 -2.52
N LEU A 308 2.38 17.57 -2.62
CA LEU A 308 3.74 18.12 -2.73
C LEU A 308 4.05 18.67 -4.12
N SER A 309 3.49 18.11 -5.20
CA SER A 309 3.70 18.60 -6.56
C SER A 309 3.03 19.97 -6.84
N ARG A 310 2.16 20.44 -5.94
CA ARG A 310 1.48 21.74 -6.08
C ARG A 310 2.22 22.90 -5.42
N ILE A 311 3.29 22.62 -4.71
CA ILE A 311 4.04 23.59 -3.92
C ILE A 311 5.54 23.47 -4.20
N SER A 312 6.26 24.58 -4.17
CA SER A 312 7.73 24.58 -4.23
C SER A 312 8.34 24.27 -2.86
N PRO A 313 9.47 23.53 -2.82
CA PRO A 313 10.16 23.27 -1.57
C PRO A 313 10.60 24.57 -0.88
N ALA A 314 10.29 24.73 0.39
CA ALA A 314 10.75 25.86 1.19
C ALA A 314 12.30 25.90 1.26
N ALA A 315 12.88 27.09 1.29
CA ALA A 315 14.33 27.27 1.38
C ALA A 315 14.92 26.59 2.63
N SER A 316 14.23 26.68 3.77
CA SER A 316 14.70 26.08 5.02
C SER A 316 14.31 24.60 5.15
N ALA A 317 15.21 23.79 5.72
CA ALA A 317 14.94 22.39 6.03
C ALA A 317 13.72 22.21 6.97
N ARG A 318 13.53 23.16 7.93
CA ARG A 318 12.35 23.17 8.80
C ARG A 318 11.07 23.39 8.02
N GLY A 319 11.09 24.29 7.03
CA GLY A 319 9.95 24.57 6.14
C GLY A 319 9.60 23.36 5.30
N ARG A 320 10.58 22.72 4.63
CA ARG A 320 10.39 21.49 3.86
C ARG A 320 9.78 20.37 4.71
N LYS A 321 10.32 20.16 5.92
CA LYS A 321 9.78 19.15 6.85
C LYS A 321 8.33 19.43 7.26
N LYS A 322 7.95 20.71 7.43
CA LYS A 322 6.57 21.10 7.69
C LYS A 322 5.67 20.79 6.48
N GLN A 323 6.07 21.15 5.27
CA GLN A 323 5.33 20.87 4.04
C GLN A 323 5.09 19.36 3.85
N VAL A 324 6.13 18.54 4.05
CA VAL A 324 6.00 17.08 4.01
C VAL A 324 5.03 16.57 5.10
N LEU A 325 5.10 17.10 6.31
CA LEU A 325 4.20 16.71 7.39
C LEU A 325 2.74 17.04 7.06
N ASP A 326 2.47 18.18 6.47
CA ASP A 326 1.11 18.60 6.10
C ASP A 326 0.54 17.70 4.97
N ALA A 327 1.35 17.37 3.96
CA ALA A 327 0.97 16.39 2.92
C ALA A 327 0.70 14.99 3.51
N VAL A 328 1.52 14.56 4.47
CA VAL A 328 1.34 13.28 5.15
C VAL A 328 0.08 13.29 6.05
N ARG A 329 -0.28 14.43 6.65
CA ARG A 329 -1.54 14.58 7.41
C ARG A 329 -2.75 14.37 6.50
N ALA A 330 -2.80 15.00 5.34
CA ALA A 330 -3.87 14.80 4.36
C ALA A 330 -4.03 13.31 3.98
N ALA A 331 -2.91 12.63 3.70
CA ALA A 331 -2.93 11.19 3.42
C ALA A 331 -3.34 10.34 4.64
N ALA A 332 -2.97 10.76 5.85
CA ALA A 332 -3.32 10.05 7.08
C ALA A 332 -4.82 10.14 7.38
N ASP A 333 -5.43 11.30 7.13
CA ASP A 333 -6.87 11.52 7.30
C ASP A 333 -7.64 10.66 6.29
N GLU A 334 -7.18 10.63 5.02
CA GLU A 334 -7.77 9.77 4.00
C GLU A 334 -7.73 8.28 4.40
N LEU A 335 -6.65 7.81 4.99
CA LEU A 335 -6.49 6.44 5.45
C LEU A 335 -7.07 6.17 6.84
N SER A 336 -7.60 7.16 7.53
CA SER A 336 -8.01 7.09 8.95
C SER A 336 -6.87 6.53 9.83
N ASN A 337 -5.65 7.08 9.62
CA ASN A 337 -4.42 6.72 10.34
C ASN A 337 -3.90 7.89 11.20
N THR A 338 -2.82 7.66 11.95
CA THR A 338 -1.98 8.74 12.47
C THR A 338 -0.93 9.14 11.43
N PRO A 339 -0.49 10.41 11.38
CA PRO A 339 0.55 10.85 10.45
C PRO A 339 1.83 10.02 10.54
N ALA A 340 2.28 9.67 11.75
CA ALA A 340 3.48 8.85 11.96
C ALA A 340 3.36 7.45 11.33
N ILE A 341 2.21 6.78 11.52
CA ILE A 341 1.96 5.47 10.90
C ILE A 341 1.79 5.61 9.39
N CYS A 342 1.11 6.66 8.92
CA CYS A 342 0.94 6.91 7.50
C CYS A 342 2.30 7.09 6.81
N ARG A 343 3.15 7.98 7.34
CA ARG A 343 4.49 8.25 6.81
C ARG A 343 5.35 6.98 6.75
N LYS A 344 5.44 6.24 7.85
CA LYS A 344 6.27 5.05 7.94
C LYS A 344 5.79 3.88 7.09
N SER A 345 4.46 3.67 6.97
CA SER A 345 3.91 2.40 6.45
C SER A 345 3.28 2.49 5.07
N TYR A 346 2.93 3.70 4.61
CA TYR A 346 2.14 3.89 3.40
C TYR A 346 2.70 4.93 2.43
N VAL A 347 3.46 5.92 2.90
CA VAL A 347 4.11 6.90 2.02
C VAL A 347 5.46 6.38 1.59
N HIS A 348 5.81 6.55 0.32
CA HIS A 348 7.12 6.17 -0.20
C HIS A 348 8.14 7.29 0.05
N ASP A 349 9.33 6.95 0.55
CA ASP A 349 10.39 7.94 0.84
C ASP A 349 10.85 8.69 -0.40
N THR A 350 10.93 8.00 -1.53
CA THR A 350 11.27 8.59 -2.84
C THR A 350 10.46 9.84 -3.18
N ILE A 351 9.16 9.87 -2.84
CA ILE A 351 8.30 11.03 -3.13
C ILE A 351 8.79 12.24 -2.31
N VAL A 352 9.19 12.00 -1.07
CA VAL A 352 9.68 13.06 -0.19
C VAL A 352 11.04 13.56 -0.64
N THR A 353 11.96 12.65 -0.98
CA THR A 353 13.26 12.98 -1.54
C THR A 353 13.11 13.77 -2.84
N ALA A 354 12.28 13.30 -3.78
CA ALA A 354 12.01 14.00 -5.03
C ALA A 354 11.41 15.40 -4.83
N PHE A 355 10.63 15.61 -3.76
CA PHE A 355 10.15 16.92 -3.37
C PHE A 355 11.30 17.79 -2.82
N GLU A 356 12.05 17.28 -1.86
CA GLU A 356 13.14 18.03 -1.22
C GLU A 356 14.24 18.45 -2.20
N ASP A 357 14.46 17.64 -3.25
CA ASP A 357 15.40 17.89 -4.34
C ASP A 357 14.80 18.79 -5.47
N GLY A 358 13.55 19.26 -5.34
CA GLY A 358 12.87 20.09 -6.33
C GLY A 358 12.44 19.33 -7.61
N ILE A 359 12.58 18.01 -7.65
CA ILE A 359 12.26 17.20 -8.84
C ILE A 359 10.76 17.21 -9.13
N LEU A 360 9.90 17.27 -8.09
CA LEU A 360 8.44 17.25 -8.25
C LEU A 360 7.89 18.49 -8.95
N GLU A 361 8.57 19.62 -8.91
CA GLU A 361 8.16 20.84 -9.62
C GLU A 361 8.00 20.62 -11.14
N ARG A 362 8.84 19.76 -11.71
CA ARG A 362 8.78 19.38 -13.13
C ARG A 362 7.47 18.69 -13.51
N PHE A 363 6.83 18.05 -12.55
CA PHE A 363 5.56 17.34 -12.73
C PHE A 363 4.33 18.18 -12.37
N ALA A 364 4.51 19.38 -11.83
CA ALA A 364 3.41 20.23 -11.34
C ALA A 364 2.41 20.59 -12.45
N ALA A 365 2.89 20.96 -13.65
CA ALA A 365 2.06 21.27 -14.80
C ALA A 365 1.28 20.03 -15.29
N THR A 366 1.96 18.89 -15.35
CA THR A 366 1.38 17.60 -15.73
C THR A 366 0.29 17.18 -14.75
N MET A 367 0.52 17.36 -13.43
CA MET A 367 -0.45 17.04 -12.38
C MET A 367 -1.70 17.92 -12.44
N LYS A 368 -1.58 19.21 -12.75
CA LYS A 368 -2.73 20.12 -12.92
C LYS A 368 -3.67 19.65 -14.04
N GLY A 369 -3.14 19.06 -15.11
CA GLY A 369 -3.91 18.50 -16.23
C GLY A 369 -4.54 17.14 -15.94
N TYR A 370 -4.12 16.44 -14.89
CA TYR A 370 -4.59 15.07 -14.60
C TYR A 370 -5.85 15.05 -13.73
N ARG A 371 -7.00 15.08 -14.39
CA ARG A 371 -8.31 14.83 -13.72
C ARG A 371 -8.56 13.34 -13.44
N SER A 372 -7.93 12.45 -14.18
CA SER A 372 -8.12 10.99 -14.07
C SER A 372 -7.22 10.39 -12.98
N GLN A 373 -7.81 9.59 -12.09
CA GLN A 373 -7.09 8.81 -11.08
C GLN A 373 -6.01 7.91 -11.71
N SER A 374 -6.31 7.28 -12.85
CA SER A 374 -5.35 6.41 -13.55
C SER A 374 -4.08 7.14 -13.99
N LYS A 375 -4.21 8.39 -14.46
CA LYS A 375 -3.05 9.21 -14.86
C LYS A 375 -2.21 9.60 -13.65
N ARG A 376 -2.83 9.94 -12.51
CA ARG A 376 -2.12 10.23 -11.24
C ARG A 376 -1.35 9.01 -10.73
N GLU A 377 -1.94 7.84 -10.82
CA GLU A 377 -1.30 6.57 -10.41
C GLU A 377 -0.14 6.20 -11.34
N ALA A 378 -0.27 6.41 -12.64
CA ALA A 378 0.81 6.19 -13.61
C ALA A 378 2.01 7.12 -13.32
N LEU A 379 1.74 8.40 -13.06
CA LEU A 379 2.79 9.36 -12.68
C LEU A 379 3.47 8.96 -11.37
N LEU A 380 2.71 8.51 -10.39
CA LEU A 380 3.26 8.00 -9.13
C LEU A 380 4.23 6.83 -9.38
N ALA A 381 3.87 5.90 -10.26
CA ALA A 381 4.77 4.80 -10.62
C ALA A 381 6.05 5.31 -11.26
N GLN A 382 5.98 6.28 -12.19
CA GLN A 382 7.15 6.89 -12.82
C GLN A 382 8.08 7.54 -11.80
N VAL A 383 7.56 8.38 -10.90
CA VAL A 383 8.34 9.05 -9.84
C VAL A 383 9.01 8.03 -8.93
N VAL A 384 8.28 6.99 -8.51
CA VAL A 384 8.81 5.97 -7.60
C VAL A 384 9.85 5.08 -8.29
N THR A 385 9.69 4.79 -9.59
CA THR A 385 10.65 3.96 -10.34
C THR A 385 11.90 4.74 -10.70
N ALA A 386 11.77 6.00 -11.16
CA ALA A 386 12.90 6.84 -11.54
C ALA A 386 13.86 7.14 -10.39
N ALA A 387 13.38 7.16 -9.18
CA ALA A 387 14.22 7.41 -8.00
C ALA A 387 14.66 6.13 -7.28
N ALA A 388 14.25 4.95 -7.75
CA ALA A 388 14.74 3.66 -7.28
C ALA A 388 15.85 3.07 -8.19
N ALA A 389 16.07 3.70 -9.35
CA ALA A 389 17.15 3.43 -10.30
C ALA A 389 18.38 4.32 -10.00
#